data_31b4b068ff743c11cb1f3894d71c8142
#
_entry.id   31b4b068ff743c11cb1f3894d71c8142
#
_cell.length_a   1.000
_cell.length_b   1.000
_cell.length_c   1.000
_cell.angle_alpha   90.00
_cell.angle_beta   90.00
_cell.angle_gamma   90.00
#
_symmetry.space_group_name_H-M   'P 1'
#
loop_
_entity.id
_entity.type
_entity.pdbx_description
1 polymer ?
#
loop_
_entity_poly.entity_id
_entity_poly.type
_entity_poly.pdbx_seq_one_letter_code
_entity_poly.pdbx_strand_id
1 'polypeptide(L)'
;MPEGFAYRFRKPLCRPEEVGVVGPRPSRGVEAGMLVERDVAIPLRDGVRVYADVFRPVEGPPVPALLAWSPYGKHEGTLQYLVRAFPAAGVREEDVSPYAVFEGPDPAYWVPRGYAVVNVNPRGTWYSEGVATFLSPEEAQDCYDVIEWIARQSWCSGKVGMTGVSYLACIQWKVAALHPPHLAAINPWEGFTDHYREVTRHGGIPETWFRPYWSLQRIGIGLDLVEDLFAEELEHPLFDAFWASKLPDLEAIRVPAYVVASWSDHGLHTRGTLEGFKRIRSEPKWLEVHGHKKWAYYYRRESLLRQAAFFDRFLKGERTEVESWPRVQAFVRERELEGTWRSFTGWPVPETRYLRLYLNPAEGRLQEEPVGEETNRWYLATSGGYDRMRRELGRVVFEYTFRERVDLVGYMKLRVWMSTPDGDDMDVFVGLQKVGREGQVVPFIHYAQYEDGPVALGWLRASHRELDPVASTEWQPVHPHRREEKLRPGEVVPLEIEIWPSGTRFEAGDRLRLVLQGRDIQEYPRHVPYARHEATVNVGRHVVWSGGRFDSYLVIPCVP
;
A
#
# COMPACT_ATOMS: atom_id res chain seq x y z
N MET A 1 -12.80 -23.93 2.53
CA MET A 1 -12.29 -23.17 1.36
C MET A 1 -13.49 -22.62 0.61
N PRO A 2 -13.46 -21.38 0.09
CA PRO A 2 -14.52 -20.92 -0.80
C PRO A 2 -14.65 -21.90 -1.98
N GLU A 3 -15.87 -22.27 -2.34
CA GLU A 3 -16.11 -23.15 -3.48
C GLU A 3 -15.68 -22.47 -4.77
N GLY A 4 -14.82 -23.09 -5.59
CA GLY A 4 -14.59 -22.67 -6.96
C GLY A 4 -13.16 -22.51 -7.47
N PHE A 5 -12.12 -22.62 -6.61
CA PHE A 5 -10.73 -22.66 -7.08
C PHE A 5 -9.85 -23.49 -6.15
N ALA A 6 -8.69 -23.96 -6.65
CA ALA A 6 -7.65 -24.63 -5.87
C ALA A 6 -6.35 -23.86 -6.03
N TYR A 7 -5.64 -23.57 -4.94
CA TYR A 7 -4.34 -22.91 -5.01
C TYR A 7 -3.34 -23.73 -5.82
N ARG A 8 -2.53 -23.04 -6.63
CA ARG A 8 -1.37 -23.62 -7.27
C ARG A 8 -0.18 -23.56 -6.32
N PHE A 9 0.63 -24.60 -6.39
CA PHE A 9 1.82 -24.72 -5.57
C PHE A 9 3.05 -24.98 -6.44
N ARG A 10 4.18 -24.45 -5.99
CA ARG A 10 5.50 -24.70 -6.56
C ARG A 10 6.50 -25.12 -5.48
N LYS A 11 7.63 -25.65 -5.90
CA LYS A 11 8.77 -25.81 -4.99
C LYS A 11 9.27 -24.41 -4.58
N PRO A 12 9.78 -24.25 -3.35
CA PRO A 12 10.44 -23.01 -2.95
C PRO A 12 11.62 -22.75 -3.88
N LEU A 13 11.92 -21.48 -4.14
CA LEU A 13 13.08 -21.10 -4.94
C LEU A 13 14.39 -21.39 -4.24
N CYS A 14 14.36 -21.34 -2.92
CA CYS A 14 15.51 -21.47 -2.06
C CYS A 14 15.12 -22.21 -0.78
N ARG A 15 15.95 -23.13 -0.35
CA ARG A 15 15.84 -23.75 0.97
C ARG A 15 16.58 -22.88 2.00
N PRO A 16 16.15 -22.89 3.28
CA PRO A 16 16.81 -22.09 4.33
C PRO A 16 18.33 -22.31 4.42
N GLU A 17 18.80 -23.54 4.22
CA GLU A 17 20.21 -23.89 4.28
C GLU A 17 21.03 -23.20 3.18
N GLU A 18 20.44 -22.95 2.02
CA GLU A 18 21.12 -22.31 0.86
C GLU A 18 21.36 -20.82 1.11
N VAL A 19 20.63 -20.21 2.03
CA VAL A 19 20.87 -18.84 2.52
C VAL A 19 21.55 -18.80 3.89
N GLY A 20 22.17 -19.93 4.31
CA GLY A 20 22.97 -20.01 5.53
C GLY A 20 22.17 -20.15 6.83
N VAL A 21 20.86 -20.37 6.76
CA VAL A 21 20.01 -20.61 7.93
C VAL A 21 19.88 -22.10 8.16
N VAL A 22 20.28 -22.56 9.35
CA VAL A 22 20.22 -23.96 9.76
C VAL A 22 19.38 -24.05 11.04
N GLY A 23 18.28 -24.77 10.99
CA GLY A 23 17.39 -24.91 12.15
C GLY A 23 16.34 -25.99 11.95
N PRO A 24 15.34 -26.09 12.83
CA PRO A 24 15.24 -25.30 14.07
C PRO A 24 16.28 -25.70 15.11
N ARG A 25 16.82 -24.73 15.85
CA ARG A 25 17.78 -24.95 16.95
C ARG A 25 17.30 -24.21 18.20
N PRO A 26 16.40 -24.82 18.98
CA PRO A 26 15.89 -24.19 20.19
C PRO A 26 17.00 -23.78 21.14
N SER A 27 16.98 -22.53 21.55
CA SER A 27 17.95 -21.99 22.51
C SER A 27 17.28 -20.97 23.41
N ARG A 28 17.88 -20.74 24.59
CA ARG A 28 17.43 -19.75 25.55
C ARG A 28 18.63 -19.11 26.23
N GLY A 29 18.67 -17.79 26.25
CA GLY A 29 19.77 -17.03 26.85
C GLY A 29 19.42 -15.58 27.08
N VAL A 30 20.32 -14.85 27.71
CA VAL A 30 20.19 -13.39 27.92
C VAL A 30 21.09 -12.69 26.90
N GLU A 31 20.50 -11.84 26.07
CA GLU A 31 21.18 -11.06 25.06
C GLU A 31 20.76 -9.58 25.21
N ALA A 32 21.70 -8.66 25.28
CA ALA A 32 21.46 -7.22 25.44
C ALA A 32 20.43 -6.86 26.54
N GLY A 33 20.42 -7.62 27.67
CA GLY A 33 19.48 -7.42 28.77
C GLY A 33 18.07 -7.98 28.52
N MET A 34 17.85 -8.69 27.45
CA MET A 34 16.59 -9.37 27.13
C MET A 34 16.73 -10.88 27.30
N LEU A 35 15.71 -11.56 27.78
CA LEU A 35 15.63 -13.00 27.67
C LEU A 35 15.15 -13.36 26.27
N VAL A 36 15.99 -14.08 25.54
CA VAL A 36 15.75 -14.47 24.15
C VAL A 36 15.54 -15.98 24.08
N GLU A 37 14.41 -16.39 23.55
CA GLU A 37 14.08 -17.81 23.27
C GLU A 37 13.94 -17.95 21.75
N ARG A 38 14.84 -18.73 21.13
CA ARG A 38 14.87 -18.91 19.67
C ARG A 38 14.26 -20.25 19.29
N ASP A 39 13.71 -20.28 18.08
CA ASP A 39 13.10 -21.47 17.48
C ASP A 39 12.06 -22.14 18.39
N VAL A 40 11.26 -21.33 19.08
CA VAL A 40 10.14 -21.82 19.89
C VAL A 40 9.09 -22.43 18.98
N ALA A 41 8.81 -23.72 19.14
CA ALA A 41 7.78 -24.42 18.36
C ALA A 41 6.37 -24.07 18.88
N ILE A 42 5.54 -23.54 18.01
CA ILE A 42 4.15 -23.19 18.29
C ILE A 42 3.23 -24.13 17.52
N PRO A 43 2.46 -25.00 18.18
CA PRO A 43 1.52 -25.89 17.52
C PRO A 43 0.27 -25.10 17.08
N LEU A 44 -0.12 -25.27 15.83
CA LEU A 44 -1.37 -24.80 15.28
C LEU A 44 -2.49 -25.84 15.55
N ARG A 45 -3.74 -25.47 15.31
CA ARG A 45 -4.93 -26.32 15.58
C ARG A 45 -4.95 -27.64 14.83
N ASP A 46 -4.29 -27.70 13.67
CA ASP A 46 -4.18 -28.90 12.83
C ASP A 46 -2.93 -29.76 13.12
N GLY A 47 -2.13 -29.34 14.10
CA GLY A 47 -0.91 -30.04 14.53
C GLY A 47 0.36 -29.61 13.81
N VAL A 48 0.28 -28.75 12.76
CA VAL A 48 1.44 -28.14 12.12
C VAL A 48 2.17 -27.24 13.13
N ARG A 49 3.51 -27.22 13.09
CA ARG A 49 4.32 -26.38 13.97
C ARG A 49 4.94 -25.22 13.19
N VAL A 50 4.73 -24.02 13.70
CA VAL A 50 5.46 -22.83 13.24
C VAL A 50 6.51 -22.45 14.27
N TYR A 51 7.58 -21.75 13.85
CA TYR A 51 8.69 -21.43 14.73
C TYR A 51 8.81 -19.93 14.93
N ALA A 52 9.03 -19.52 16.19
CA ALA A 52 9.14 -18.13 16.59
C ALA A 52 10.41 -17.86 17.41
N ASP A 53 10.87 -16.60 17.35
CA ASP A 53 11.80 -16.04 18.35
C ASP A 53 11.03 -15.12 19.28
N VAL A 54 11.22 -15.32 20.60
CA VAL A 54 10.57 -14.55 21.66
C VAL A 54 11.61 -13.73 22.41
N PHE A 55 11.43 -12.44 22.42
CA PHE A 55 12.24 -11.47 23.16
C PHE A 55 11.40 -10.89 24.28
N ARG A 56 11.86 -10.93 25.53
CA ARG A 56 11.09 -10.44 26.67
C ARG A 56 11.96 -10.00 27.84
N PRO A 57 11.42 -9.30 28.86
CA PRO A 57 12.15 -9.01 30.08
C PRO A 57 12.69 -10.28 30.74
N VAL A 58 13.88 -10.20 31.32
CA VAL A 58 14.54 -11.32 32.03
C VAL A 58 13.73 -11.71 33.25
N GLU A 59 13.23 -10.73 33.97
CA GLU A 59 12.45 -10.87 35.22
C GLU A 59 11.28 -9.88 35.22
N GLY A 60 10.33 -10.10 36.08
CA GLY A 60 9.19 -9.21 36.28
C GLY A 60 7.82 -9.90 36.12
N PRO A 61 6.74 -9.12 36.23
CA PRO A 61 5.39 -9.63 36.00
C PRO A 61 5.17 -9.99 34.53
N PRO A 62 4.12 -10.76 34.21
CA PRO A 62 3.71 -10.98 32.82
C PRO A 62 3.48 -9.66 32.07
N VAL A 63 3.97 -9.58 30.83
CA VAL A 63 3.92 -8.38 29.98
C VAL A 63 3.06 -8.62 28.74
N PRO A 64 2.47 -7.59 28.12
CA PRO A 64 1.82 -7.73 26.83
C PRO A 64 2.83 -8.05 25.73
N ALA A 65 2.35 -8.67 24.64
CA ALA A 65 3.19 -9.05 23.52
C ALA A 65 2.87 -8.25 22.25
N LEU A 66 3.90 -7.97 21.45
CA LEU A 66 3.79 -7.48 20.08
C LEU A 66 4.18 -8.60 19.13
N LEU A 67 3.28 -8.94 18.22
CA LEU A 67 3.47 -9.99 17.22
C LEU A 67 3.89 -9.39 15.88
N ALA A 68 4.99 -9.90 15.32
CA ALA A 68 5.42 -9.70 13.94
C ALA A 68 5.22 -10.99 13.14
N TRP A 69 4.42 -10.90 12.07
CA TRP A 69 4.03 -12.01 11.23
C TRP A 69 4.23 -11.66 9.75
N SER A 70 5.15 -12.34 9.07
CA SER A 70 5.36 -12.17 7.64
C SER A 70 6.14 -13.35 7.04
N PRO A 71 6.06 -13.58 5.72
CA PRO A 71 6.86 -14.60 5.04
C PRO A 71 8.36 -14.29 5.04
N TYR A 72 8.76 -13.05 5.31
CA TYR A 72 10.17 -12.68 5.54
C TYR A 72 10.68 -13.30 6.84
N GLY A 73 9.80 -13.57 7.78
CA GLY A 73 10.05 -14.29 9.01
C GLY A 73 11.01 -13.59 9.97
N LYS A 74 11.64 -14.40 10.83
CA LYS A 74 12.55 -13.96 11.89
C LYS A 74 14.03 -13.91 11.47
N HIS A 75 14.34 -14.26 10.22
CA HIS A 75 15.72 -14.38 9.72
C HIS A 75 16.17 -13.17 8.88
N GLU A 76 15.26 -12.39 8.32
CA GLU A 76 15.60 -11.16 7.62
C GLU A 76 15.72 -9.98 8.57
N GLY A 77 16.94 -9.49 8.78
CA GLY A 77 17.22 -8.35 9.63
C GLY A 77 17.04 -7.01 8.92
N THR A 78 16.41 -6.06 9.58
CA THR A 78 16.25 -4.67 9.11
C THR A 78 17.61 -4.02 8.81
N LEU A 79 18.59 -4.21 9.68
CA LEU A 79 19.93 -3.62 9.54
C LEU A 79 20.61 -4.07 8.23
N GLN A 80 20.57 -5.36 7.89
CA GLN A 80 21.15 -5.87 6.66
C GLN A 80 20.39 -5.40 5.43
N TYR A 81 19.07 -5.45 5.49
CA TYR A 81 18.25 -5.20 4.32
C TYR A 81 18.02 -3.70 4.06
N LEU A 82 17.45 -2.97 5.01
CA LEU A 82 17.07 -1.57 4.80
C LEU A 82 18.23 -0.58 4.94
N VAL A 83 19.22 -0.89 5.77
CA VAL A 83 20.35 0.03 5.98
C VAL A 83 21.47 -0.26 4.98
N ARG A 84 21.91 -1.53 4.85
CA ARG A 84 23.09 -1.88 4.08
C ARG A 84 22.80 -2.20 2.62
N ALA A 85 21.77 -3.01 2.35
CA ALA A 85 21.44 -3.41 0.98
C ALA A 85 20.56 -2.39 0.26
N PHE A 86 19.76 -1.60 0.99
CA PHE A 86 18.76 -0.72 0.41
C PHE A 86 18.75 0.69 1.02
N PRO A 87 19.87 1.44 0.90
CA PRO A 87 20.03 2.75 1.57
C PRO A 87 19.03 3.81 1.11
N ALA A 88 18.42 3.66 -0.08
CA ALA A 88 17.34 4.55 -0.53
C ALA A 88 16.13 4.57 0.40
N ALA A 89 15.92 3.52 1.21
CA ALA A 89 14.91 3.45 2.25
C ALA A 89 15.04 4.54 3.33
N GLY A 90 16.26 5.09 3.50
CA GLY A 90 16.54 6.20 4.41
C GLY A 90 16.56 5.81 5.89
N VAL A 91 16.56 4.53 6.24
CA VAL A 91 16.72 4.02 7.61
C VAL A 91 18.19 4.20 8.02
N ARG A 92 18.44 4.81 9.17
CA ARG A 92 19.80 5.00 9.68
C ARG A 92 20.17 3.83 10.60
N GLU A 93 21.48 3.54 10.68
CA GLU A 93 21.97 2.42 11.51
C GLU A 93 21.65 2.61 13.00
N GLU A 94 21.63 3.86 13.48
CA GLU A 94 21.29 4.20 14.86
C GLU A 94 19.77 4.10 15.18
N ASP A 95 18.91 4.01 14.18
CA ASP A 95 17.45 3.92 14.37
C ASP A 95 16.98 2.49 14.64
N VAL A 96 17.82 1.47 14.40
CA VAL A 96 17.44 0.06 14.51
C VAL A 96 18.52 -0.78 15.19
N SER A 97 18.11 -1.81 15.93
CA SER A 97 19.03 -2.76 16.52
C SER A 97 19.29 -3.98 15.61
N PRO A 98 20.32 -4.79 15.90
CA PRO A 98 20.54 -6.06 15.21
C PRO A 98 19.43 -7.10 15.42
N TYR A 99 18.51 -6.87 16.35
CA TYR A 99 17.39 -7.76 16.66
C TYR A 99 16.12 -7.43 15.86
N ALA A 100 16.07 -6.26 15.22
CA ALA A 100 14.92 -5.86 14.43
C ALA A 100 14.80 -6.74 13.17
N VAL A 101 13.67 -7.41 12.99
CA VAL A 101 13.33 -8.12 11.75
C VAL A 101 12.80 -7.12 10.71
N PHE A 102 12.91 -7.50 9.44
CA PHE A 102 12.44 -6.67 8.33
C PHE A 102 10.97 -6.26 8.52
N GLU A 103 10.72 -4.94 8.52
CA GLU A 103 9.39 -4.34 8.66
C GLU A 103 8.69 -4.57 10.02
N GLY A 104 9.36 -5.20 10.99
CA GLY A 104 8.79 -5.53 12.28
C GLY A 104 9.23 -4.62 13.43
N PRO A 105 8.60 -4.77 14.62
CA PRO A 105 8.98 -4.04 15.82
C PRO A 105 10.38 -4.45 16.29
N ASP A 106 11.18 -3.46 16.72
CA ASP A 106 12.54 -3.69 17.24
C ASP A 106 12.50 -4.15 18.70
N PRO A 107 12.92 -5.38 19.03
CA PRO A 107 12.94 -5.88 20.40
C PRO A 107 13.74 -5.00 21.36
N ALA A 108 14.87 -4.41 20.93
CA ALA A 108 15.69 -3.55 21.78
C ALA A 108 14.98 -2.25 22.18
N TYR A 109 13.99 -1.80 21.41
CA TYR A 109 13.13 -0.68 21.77
C TYR A 109 11.99 -1.10 22.70
N TRP A 110 11.33 -2.23 22.42
CA TRP A 110 10.08 -2.60 23.07
C TRP A 110 10.26 -3.36 24.38
N VAL A 111 11.27 -4.25 24.50
CA VAL A 111 11.47 -5.08 25.69
C VAL A 111 11.79 -4.23 26.93
N PRO A 112 12.68 -3.22 26.89
CA PRO A 112 12.91 -2.35 28.06
C PRO A 112 11.67 -1.54 28.46
N ARG A 113 10.66 -1.44 27.60
CA ARG A 113 9.38 -0.78 27.87
C ARG A 113 8.32 -1.73 28.45
N GLY A 114 8.69 -2.96 28.79
CA GLY A 114 7.79 -3.93 29.38
C GLY A 114 6.85 -4.59 28.36
N TYR A 115 7.37 -4.94 27.19
CA TYR A 115 6.71 -5.75 26.17
C TYR A 115 7.51 -7.01 25.89
N ALA A 116 6.84 -8.05 25.46
CA ALA A 116 7.48 -9.11 24.70
C ALA A 116 7.34 -8.82 23.20
N VAL A 117 8.34 -9.22 22.40
CA VAL A 117 8.26 -9.19 20.93
C VAL A 117 8.37 -10.63 20.43
N VAL A 118 7.45 -11.04 19.56
CA VAL A 118 7.39 -12.39 19.01
C VAL A 118 7.48 -12.31 17.49
N ASN A 119 8.60 -12.78 16.94
CA ASN A 119 8.86 -12.83 15.51
C ASN A 119 8.61 -14.25 15.00
N VAL A 120 7.70 -14.43 14.04
CA VAL A 120 7.23 -15.74 13.59
C VAL A 120 7.63 -16.01 12.16
N ASN A 121 8.06 -17.25 11.88
CA ASN A 121 8.07 -17.82 10.53
C ASN A 121 6.69 -18.44 10.29
N PRO A 122 5.83 -17.91 9.40
CA PRO A 122 4.54 -18.50 9.08
C PRO A 122 4.63 -19.92 8.52
N ARG A 123 3.50 -20.64 8.50
CA ARG A 123 3.35 -21.99 7.89
C ARG A 123 4.08 -22.06 6.55
N GLY A 124 4.86 -23.14 6.35
CA GLY A 124 5.56 -23.44 5.11
C GLY A 124 6.70 -22.49 4.74
N THR A 125 6.98 -21.48 5.57
CA THR A 125 8.11 -20.57 5.35
C THR A 125 9.29 -20.94 6.25
N TRP A 126 10.51 -20.79 5.74
CA TRP A 126 11.74 -21.12 6.43
C TRP A 126 11.72 -22.58 6.93
N TYR A 127 11.78 -22.82 8.24
CA TYR A 127 11.69 -24.12 8.86
C TYR A 127 10.29 -24.47 9.41
N SER A 128 9.33 -23.57 9.30
CA SER A 128 7.95 -23.87 9.71
C SER A 128 7.34 -24.95 8.82
N GLU A 129 6.63 -25.87 9.44
CA GLU A 129 6.04 -27.02 8.77
C GLU A 129 4.85 -26.64 7.89
N GLY A 130 4.45 -27.55 7.01
CA GLY A 130 3.28 -27.40 6.15
C GLY A 130 3.57 -26.66 4.85
N VAL A 131 2.50 -26.30 4.13
CA VAL A 131 2.53 -25.66 2.82
C VAL A 131 2.16 -24.19 2.97
N ALA A 132 2.98 -23.28 2.43
CA ALA A 132 2.74 -21.85 2.55
C ALA A 132 1.64 -21.38 1.60
N THR A 133 0.67 -20.63 2.13
CA THR A 133 -0.29 -19.82 1.37
C THR A 133 -0.19 -18.38 1.86
N PHE A 134 -0.34 -17.40 0.95
CA PHE A 134 -0.09 -16.00 1.27
C PHE A 134 -1.38 -15.18 1.30
N LEU A 135 -1.59 -14.44 2.40
CA LEU A 135 -2.80 -13.65 2.63
C LEU A 135 -4.09 -14.46 2.41
N SER A 136 -4.03 -15.74 2.70
CA SER A 136 -5.13 -16.68 2.59
C SER A 136 -6.00 -16.69 3.86
N PRO A 137 -7.19 -17.26 3.81
CA PRO A 137 -7.97 -17.55 5.03
C PRO A 137 -7.24 -18.49 6.00
N GLU A 138 -6.45 -19.45 5.48
CA GLU A 138 -5.66 -20.37 6.30
C GLU A 138 -4.55 -19.63 7.06
N GLU A 139 -3.78 -18.76 6.39
CA GLU A 139 -2.74 -17.96 7.03
C GLU A 139 -3.32 -17.06 8.14
N ALA A 140 -4.48 -16.45 7.89
CA ALA A 140 -5.17 -15.68 8.92
C ALA A 140 -5.56 -16.53 10.14
N GLN A 141 -5.98 -17.78 9.92
CA GLN A 141 -6.32 -18.72 10.96
C GLN A 141 -5.07 -19.18 11.76
N ASP A 142 -3.95 -19.37 11.07
CA ASP A 142 -2.67 -19.69 11.73
C ASP A 142 -2.19 -18.53 12.61
N CYS A 143 -2.29 -17.30 12.12
CA CYS A 143 -1.98 -16.11 12.90
C CYS A 143 -2.89 -15.96 14.12
N TYR A 144 -4.18 -16.27 13.99
CA TYR A 144 -5.12 -16.36 15.12
C TYR A 144 -4.63 -17.36 16.17
N ASP A 145 -4.25 -18.59 15.76
CA ASP A 145 -3.79 -19.62 16.67
C ASP A 145 -2.53 -19.19 17.44
N VAL A 146 -1.61 -18.50 16.76
CA VAL A 146 -0.39 -17.97 17.39
C VAL A 146 -0.72 -16.85 18.39
N ILE A 147 -1.65 -15.95 18.10
CA ILE A 147 -2.12 -14.94 19.06
C ILE A 147 -2.63 -15.60 20.32
N GLU A 148 -3.48 -16.61 20.19
CA GLU A 148 -4.06 -17.34 21.32
C GLU A 148 -3.03 -18.18 22.07
N TRP A 149 -2.01 -18.73 21.37
CA TRP A 149 -0.90 -19.41 22.02
C TRP A 149 -0.05 -18.44 22.85
N ILE A 150 0.30 -17.26 22.30
CA ILE A 150 1.07 -16.22 23.01
C ILE A 150 0.35 -15.80 24.29
N ALA A 151 -0.95 -15.55 24.21
CA ALA A 151 -1.75 -15.08 25.33
C ALA A 151 -1.80 -16.07 26.51
N ARG A 152 -1.62 -17.37 26.25
CA ARG A 152 -1.60 -18.43 27.29
C ARG A 152 -0.24 -18.65 27.93
N GLN A 153 0.82 -17.99 27.44
CA GLN A 153 2.15 -18.15 28.02
C GLN A 153 2.22 -17.49 29.41
N SER A 154 2.91 -18.12 30.35
CA SER A 154 3.03 -17.62 31.74
C SER A 154 3.70 -16.23 31.83
N TRP A 155 4.48 -15.85 30.82
CA TRP A 155 5.13 -14.55 30.73
C TRP A 155 4.26 -13.48 30.04
N CYS A 156 3.15 -13.86 29.43
CA CYS A 156 2.24 -12.93 28.74
C CYS A 156 1.09 -12.49 29.67
N SER A 157 0.76 -11.20 29.62
CA SER A 157 -0.36 -10.63 30.39
C SER A 157 -1.75 -11.00 29.83
N GLY A 158 -1.81 -11.81 28.76
CA GLY A 158 -3.04 -12.15 28.06
C GLY A 158 -3.46 -11.12 27.00
N LYS A 159 -2.62 -10.11 26.70
CA LYS A 159 -2.90 -9.12 25.65
C LYS A 159 -1.83 -9.14 24.59
N VAL A 160 -2.26 -9.24 23.33
CA VAL A 160 -1.41 -9.22 22.14
C VAL A 160 -1.77 -8.03 21.28
N GLY A 161 -0.76 -7.29 20.83
CA GLY A 161 -0.87 -6.25 19.80
C GLY A 161 -0.13 -6.67 18.55
N MET A 162 -0.47 -6.07 17.43
CA MET A 162 0.27 -6.24 16.18
C MET A 162 0.71 -4.90 15.63
N THR A 163 1.96 -4.81 15.17
CA THR A 163 2.50 -3.67 14.42
C THR A 163 3.47 -4.15 13.36
N GLY A 164 3.63 -3.36 12.34
CA GLY A 164 4.56 -3.62 11.24
C GLY A 164 4.09 -3.01 9.93
N VAL A 165 5.01 -3.01 8.98
CA VAL A 165 4.87 -2.34 7.70
C VAL A 165 4.50 -3.35 6.61
N SER A 166 3.80 -2.93 5.55
CA SER A 166 3.60 -3.71 4.34
C SER A 166 2.86 -5.04 4.60
N TYR A 167 3.49 -6.20 4.36
CA TYR A 167 2.87 -7.50 4.62
C TYR A 167 2.42 -7.67 6.06
N LEU A 168 3.23 -7.18 7.01
CA LEU A 168 2.89 -7.23 8.43
C LEU A 168 1.65 -6.37 8.76
N ALA A 169 1.34 -5.38 7.95
CA ALA A 169 0.10 -4.61 8.04
C ALA A 169 -1.07 -5.36 7.36
N CYS A 170 -0.84 -5.97 6.20
CA CYS A 170 -1.87 -6.70 5.46
C CYS A 170 -2.46 -7.86 6.26
N ILE A 171 -1.62 -8.62 6.97
CA ILE A 171 -2.10 -9.74 7.80
C ILE A 171 -2.92 -9.27 9.00
N GLN A 172 -2.65 -8.08 9.53
CA GLN A 172 -3.45 -7.51 10.63
C GLN A 172 -4.92 -7.32 10.22
N TRP A 173 -5.17 -6.86 8.98
CA TRP A 173 -6.53 -6.76 8.47
C TRP A 173 -7.24 -8.11 8.44
N LYS A 174 -6.53 -9.15 7.98
CA LYS A 174 -7.12 -10.48 7.84
C LYS A 174 -7.40 -11.14 9.18
N VAL A 175 -6.45 -11.14 10.10
CA VAL A 175 -6.62 -11.80 11.38
C VAL A 175 -7.56 -11.05 12.33
N ALA A 176 -7.56 -9.71 12.31
CA ALA A 176 -8.45 -8.91 13.14
C ALA A 176 -9.94 -9.14 12.79
N ALA A 177 -10.23 -9.43 11.51
CA ALA A 177 -11.57 -9.79 11.05
C ALA A 177 -12.09 -11.13 11.65
N LEU A 178 -11.19 -12.00 12.14
CA LEU A 178 -11.53 -13.26 12.79
C LEU A 178 -11.79 -13.11 14.31
N HIS A 179 -11.61 -11.92 14.86
CA HIS A 179 -11.83 -11.59 16.27
C HIS A 179 -11.09 -12.49 17.29
N PRO A 180 -9.74 -12.64 17.23
CA PRO A 180 -9.03 -13.36 18.27
C PRO A 180 -9.30 -12.71 19.64
N PRO A 181 -9.74 -13.45 20.66
CA PRO A 181 -10.13 -12.88 21.96
C PRO A 181 -9.02 -12.07 22.65
N HIS A 182 -7.76 -12.43 22.41
CA HIS A 182 -6.61 -11.79 23.02
C HIS A 182 -5.91 -10.74 22.14
N LEU A 183 -6.39 -10.52 20.90
CA LEU A 183 -5.91 -9.39 20.07
C LEU A 183 -6.51 -8.09 20.60
N ALA A 184 -5.70 -7.31 21.30
CA ALA A 184 -6.14 -6.11 22.01
C ALA A 184 -6.03 -4.81 21.20
N ALA A 185 -5.13 -4.75 20.20
CA ALA A 185 -4.91 -3.58 19.37
C ALA A 185 -4.15 -3.94 18.08
N ILE A 186 -4.41 -3.20 16.99
CA ILE A 186 -3.66 -3.29 15.73
C ILE A 186 -3.09 -1.94 15.33
N ASN A 187 -1.88 -1.97 14.77
CA ASN A 187 -1.21 -0.79 14.25
C ASN A 187 -0.61 -1.10 12.86
N PRO A 188 -1.47 -1.19 11.83
CA PRO A 188 -1.03 -1.44 10.46
C PRO A 188 -0.40 -0.19 9.84
N TRP A 189 0.80 -0.36 9.31
CA TRP A 189 1.57 0.67 8.61
C TRP A 189 1.67 0.34 7.12
N GLU A 190 1.10 1.18 6.28
CA GLU A 190 1.24 1.09 4.81
C GLU A 190 1.06 -0.35 4.28
N GLY A 191 -0.15 -0.90 4.46
CA GLY A 191 -0.54 -2.22 3.99
C GLY A 191 -1.68 -2.14 2.98
N PHE A 192 -1.61 -2.92 1.92
CA PHE A 192 -2.73 -3.03 0.99
C PHE A 192 -3.88 -3.85 1.57
N THR A 193 -5.08 -3.67 1.01
CA THR A 193 -6.30 -4.42 1.35
C THR A 193 -6.87 -5.19 0.18
N ASP A 194 -6.47 -4.85 -1.04
CA ASP A 194 -6.90 -5.49 -2.29
C ASP A 194 -5.69 -5.81 -3.17
N HIS A 195 -5.24 -7.08 -3.08
CA HIS A 195 -4.06 -7.52 -3.80
C HIS A 195 -4.20 -7.37 -5.32
N TYR A 196 -5.41 -7.58 -5.88
CA TYR A 196 -5.66 -7.40 -7.30
C TYR A 196 -5.47 -5.95 -7.74
N ARG A 197 -6.20 -5.00 -7.12
CA ARG A 197 -6.26 -3.59 -7.56
C ARG A 197 -5.06 -2.77 -7.17
N GLU A 198 -4.35 -3.18 -6.11
CA GLU A 198 -3.32 -2.36 -5.48
C GLU A 198 -1.90 -2.87 -5.73
N VAL A 199 -1.75 -4.12 -6.18
CA VAL A 199 -0.45 -4.75 -6.40
C VAL A 199 -0.31 -5.33 -7.81
N THR A 200 -1.29 -6.13 -8.26
CA THR A 200 -1.11 -6.94 -9.46
C THR A 200 -1.63 -6.30 -10.73
N ARG A 201 -2.70 -5.47 -10.63
CA ARG A 201 -3.37 -4.89 -11.80
C ARG A 201 -3.96 -3.52 -11.49
N HIS A 202 -3.16 -2.47 -11.68
CA HIS A 202 -3.65 -1.11 -11.48
C HIS A 202 -4.62 -0.72 -12.60
N GLY A 203 -5.89 -0.51 -12.24
CA GLY A 203 -6.93 -0.23 -13.23
C GLY A 203 -7.09 -1.32 -14.31
N GLY A 204 -6.75 -2.58 -14.02
CA GLY A 204 -6.73 -3.68 -14.98
C GLY A 204 -5.42 -3.86 -15.75
N ILE A 205 -4.48 -2.92 -15.66
CA ILE A 205 -3.15 -2.99 -16.32
C ILE A 205 -2.21 -3.83 -15.46
N PRO A 206 -1.59 -4.90 -16.00
CA PRO A 206 -0.70 -5.76 -15.24
C PRO A 206 0.56 -5.03 -14.75
N GLU A 207 0.86 -5.15 -13.46
CA GLU A 207 2.15 -4.78 -12.90
C GLU A 207 3.19 -5.85 -13.30
N THR A 208 4.40 -5.45 -13.71
CA THR A 208 5.35 -6.33 -14.38
C THR A 208 6.73 -6.41 -13.73
N TRP A 209 6.96 -5.71 -12.61
CA TRP A 209 8.25 -5.73 -11.93
C TRP A 209 8.17 -6.15 -10.47
N PHE A 210 7.41 -5.41 -9.63
CA PHE A 210 7.31 -5.72 -8.20
C PHE A 210 6.63 -7.06 -7.96
N ARG A 211 5.54 -7.33 -8.65
CA ARG A 211 4.78 -8.57 -8.57
C ARG A 211 5.64 -9.82 -8.79
N PRO A 212 6.33 -10.01 -9.94
CA PRO A 212 7.18 -11.18 -10.13
C PRO A 212 8.39 -11.21 -9.19
N TYR A 213 8.98 -10.06 -8.87
CA TYR A 213 10.07 -9.99 -7.90
C TYR A 213 9.62 -10.46 -6.51
N TRP A 214 8.49 -9.95 -6.02
CA TRP A 214 8.01 -10.27 -4.70
C TRP A 214 7.55 -11.73 -4.60
N SER A 215 6.66 -12.17 -5.48
CA SER A 215 6.08 -13.52 -5.46
C SER A 215 7.09 -14.63 -5.78
N LEU A 216 8.11 -14.37 -6.58
CA LEU A 216 9.11 -15.37 -6.94
C LEU A 216 10.38 -15.32 -6.09
N GLN A 217 10.82 -14.15 -5.63
CA GLN A 217 12.13 -14.00 -4.99
C GLN A 217 12.06 -13.66 -3.50
N ARG A 218 11.03 -12.93 -3.06
CA ARG A 218 10.97 -12.45 -1.67
C ARG A 218 10.27 -13.40 -0.71
N ILE A 219 9.28 -14.15 -1.16
CA ILE A 219 8.44 -15.02 -0.31
C ILE A 219 8.61 -16.51 -0.62
N GLY A 220 9.72 -16.89 -1.24
CA GLY A 220 9.93 -18.24 -1.76
C GLY A 220 10.85 -19.13 -0.95
N ILE A 221 11.18 -18.81 0.32
CA ILE A 221 12.05 -19.63 1.18
C ILE A 221 11.23 -20.59 2.01
N GLY A 222 11.51 -21.89 1.93
CA GLY A 222 10.78 -22.92 2.67
C GLY A 222 11.32 -24.31 2.44
N LEU A 223 10.73 -25.31 3.12
CA LEU A 223 11.13 -26.73 3.03
C LEU A 223 10.25 -27.53 2.08
N ASP A 224 8.97 -27.19 2.02
CA ASP A 224 7.94 -27.91 1.27
C ASP A 224 7.41 -27.02 0.14
N LEU A 225 6.16 -27.17 -0.25
CA LEU A 225 5.54 -26.38 -1.30
C LEU A 225 5.16 -24.99 -0.81
N VAL A 226 5.20 -24.03 -1.71
CA VAL A 226 4.69 -22.66 -1.49
C VAL A 226 3.69 -22.32 -2.57
N GLU A 227 2.67 -21.52 -2.25
CA GLU A 227 1.71 -21.00 -3.22
C GLU A 227 2.44 -20.30 -4.36
N ASP A 228 2.09 -20.66 -5.60
CA ASP A 228 2.64 -20.02 -6.80
C ASP A 228 1.79 -18.80 -7.18
N LEU A 229 1.89 -17.75 -6.37
CA LEU A 229 1.14 -16.50 -6.61
C LEU A 229 1.36 -15.95 -8.02
N PHE A 230 2.56 -16.10 -8.58
CA PHE A 230 2.82 -15.61 -9.93
C PHE A 230 2.03 -16.37 -11.01
N ALA A 231 1.94 -17.70 -10.89
CA ALA A 231 1.12 -18.50 -11.78
C ALA A 231 -0.38 -18.21 -11.60
N GLU A 232 -0.84 -18.05 -10.35
CA GLU A 232 -2.21 -17.66 -10.03
C GLU A 232 -2.61 -16.32 -10.66
N GLU A 233 -1.73 -15.32 -10.56
CA GLU A 233 -1.96 -14.01 -11.14
C GLU A 233 -2.09 -14.03 -12.67
N LEU A 234 -1.44 -14.98 -13.35
CA LEU A 234 -1.56 -15.19 -14.79
C LEU A 234 -2.86 -15.92 -15.17
N GLU A 235 -3.30 -16.86 -14.32
CA GLU A 235 -4.56 -17.60 -14.55
C GLU A 235 -5.81 -16.81 -14.21
N HIS A 236 -5.70 -15.87 -13.26
CA HIS A 236 -6.80 -15.03 -12.80
C HIS A 236 -6.63 -13.58 -13.29
N PRO A 237 -6.70 -13.31 -14.62
CA PRO A 237 -6.51 -11.97 -15.16
C PRO A 237 -7.62 -11.00 -14.79
N LEU A 238 -8.80 -11.51 -14.42
CA LEU A 238 -9.96 -10.76 -13.95
C LEU A 238 -10.19 -11.01 -12.47
N PHE A 239 -10.94 -10.11 -11.84
CA PHE A 239 -11.30 -10.26 -10.42
C PHE A 239 -12.38 -11.35 -10.25
N ASP A 240 -12.01 -12.43 -9.61
CA ASP A 240 -12.83 -13.62 -9.39
C ASP A 240 -12.77 -14.14 -7.94
N ALA A 241 -13.19 -15.41 -7.73
CA ALA A 241 -13.20 -16.04 -6.41
C ALA A 241 -11.80 -16.18 -5.79
N PHE A 242 -10.74 -16.38 -6.60
CA PHE A 242 -9.37 -16.42 -6.11
C PHE A 242 -9.00 -15.10 -5.44
N TRP A 243 -9.16 -13.98 -6.14
CA TRP A 243 -8.86 -12.65 -5.60
C TRP A 243 -9.76 -12.27 -4.42
N ALA A 244 -11.05 -12.65 -4.50
CA ALA A 244 -11.98 -12.44 -3.38
C ALA A 244 -11.52 -13.15 -2.10
N SER A 245 -10.88 -14.33 -2.20
CA SER A 245 -10.33 -15.05 -1.04
C SER A 245 -9.17 -14.32 -0.36
N LYS A 246 -8.47 -13.48 -1.11
CA LYS A 246 -7.34 -12.68 -0.60
C LYS A 246 -7.80 -11.39 0.11
N LEU A 247 -9.06 -10.97 -0.06
CA LEU A 247 -9.57 -9.77 0.61
C LEU A 247 -9.81 -10.02 2.11
N PRO A 248 -9.48 -9.07 2.98
CA PRO A 248 -9.96 -9.08 4.37
C PRO A 248 -11.42 -8.63 4.46
N ASP A 249 -12.17 -9.17 5.42
CA ASP A 249 -13.46 -8.60 5.80
C ASP A 249 -13.25 -7.38 6.70
N LEU A 250 -12.97 -6.24 6.08
CA LEU A 250 -12.68 -4.99 6.79
C LEU A 250 -13.83 -4.55 7.70
N GLU A 251 -15.09 -4.78 7.28
CA GLU A 251 -16.25 -4.35 8.04
C GLU A 251 -16.49 -5.21 9.30
N ALA A 252 -15.86 -6.38 9.39
CA ALA A 252 -15.86 -7.17 10.61
C ALA A 252 -14.92 -6.61 11.69
N ILE A 253 -13.87 -5.89 11.35
CA ILE A 253 -12.83 -5.44 12.29
C ILE A 253 -13.36 -4.45 13.30
N ARG A 254 -13.17 -4.76 14.61
CA ARG A 254 -13.65 -3.97 15.77
C ARG A 254 -12.57 -3.58 16.76
N VAL A 255 -11.42 -4.25 16.71
CA VAL A 255 -10.31 -4.01 17.64
C VAL A 255 -9.78 -2.57 17.50
N PRO A 256 -9.36 -1.89 18.60
CA PRO A 256 -8.74 -0.57 18.52
C PRO A 256 -7.62 -0.52 17.48
N ALA A 257 -7.60 0.53 16.65
CA ALA A 257 -6.69 0.60 15.52
C ALA A 257 -6.00 1.98 15.39
N TYR A 258 -4.67 1.96 15.26
CA TYR A 258 -3.89 3.12 14.84
C TYR A 258 -3.29 2.83 13.46
N VAL A 259 -3.91 3.39 12.43
CA VAL A 259 -3.58 3.15 11.02
C VAL A 259 -2.64 4.25 10.53
N VAL A 260 -1.52 3.87 9.94
CA VAL A 260 -0.56 4.82 9.36
C VAL A 260 -0.42 4.56 7.87
N ALA A 261 -0.76 5.58 7.07
CA ALA A 261 -0.68 5.60 5.62
C ALA A 261 0.37 6.62 5.14
N SER A 262 0.76 6.54 3.89
CA SER A 262 1.56 7.58 3.25
C SER A 262 1.01 8.02 1.91
N TRP A 263 1.33 9.26 1.52
CA TRP A 263 1.12 9.76 0.16
C TRP A 263 2.21 9.31 -0.82
N SER A 264 3.27 8.70 -0.30
CA SER A 264 4.49 8.41 -1.04
C SER A 264 4.52 7.02 -1.69
N ASP A 265 3.53 6.16 -1.43
CA ASP A 265 3.56 4.76 -1.85
C ASP A 265 2.45 4.43 -2.88
N HIS A 266 2.28 5.32 -3.87
CA HIS A 266 1.40 5.09 -5.01
C HIS A 266 1.89 3.91 -5.86
N GLY A 267 0.98 3.03 -6.23
CA GLY A 267 1.27 1.80 -6.94
C GLY A 267 1.55 0.61 -6.04
N LEU A 268 1.39 0.77 -4.68
CA LEU A 268 1.48 -0.36 -3.75
C LEU A 268 0.55 -0.22 -2.54
N HIS A 269 0.76 0.75 -1.62
CA HIS A 269 0.05 0.73 -0.33
C HIS A 269 -0.86 1.93 -0.04
N THR A 270 -0.65 3.09 -0.67
CA THR A 270 -1.39 4.32 -0.34
C THR A 270 -2.91 4.11 -0.34
N ARG A 271 -3.44 3.53 -1.42
CA ARG A 271 -4.88 3.29 -1.57
C ARG A 271 -5.41 2.34 -0.51
N GLY A 272 -4.79 1.16 -0.38
CA GLY A 272 -5.29 0.10 0.49
C GLY A 272 -5.29 0.46 1.96
N THR A 273 -4.27 1.17 2.43
CA THR A 273 -4.24 1.62 3.84
C THR A 273 -5.38 2.57 4.15
N LEU A 274 -5.68 3.50 3.23
CA LEU A 274 -6.79 4.47 3.39
C LEU A 274 -8.16 3.80 3.27
N GLU A 275 -8.32 2.82 2.34
CA GLU A 275 -9.53 2.00 2.25
C GLU A 275 -9.71 1.13 3.51
N GLY A 276 -8.62 0.59 4.05
CA GLY A 276 -8.62 -0.13 5.32
C GLY A 276 -9.21 0.74 6.44
N PHE A 277 -8.63 1.91 6.68
CA PHE A 277 -9.14 2.83 7.70
C PHE A 277 -10.60 3.24 7.46
N LYS A 278 -10.96 3.56 6.23
CA LYS A 278 -12.32 3.98 5.85
C LYS A 278 -13.35 2.92 6.22
N ARG A 279 -13.05 1.65 5.97
CA ARG A 279 -14.01 0.54 6.05
C ARG A 279 -14.05 -0.19 7.38
N ILE A 280 -12.95 -0.23 8.16
CA ILE A 280 -12.98 -0.91 9.47
C ILE A 280 -13.97 -0.24 10.42
N ARG A 281 -14.63 -1.06 11.25
CA ARG A 281 -15.64 -0.62 12.24
C ARG A 281 -15.05 -0.50 13.65
N SER A 282 -13.74 -0.39 13.74
CA SER A 282 -13.03 -0.18 15.00
C SER A 282 -13.45 1.12 15.67
N GLU A 283 -13.71 1.04 16.97
CA GLU A 283 -13.92 2.17 17.86
C GLU A 283 -13.18 1.90 19.17
N PRO A 284 -12.15 2.69 19.50
CA PRO A 284 -11.64 3.84 18.75
C PRO A 284 -10.68 3.45 17.60
N LYS A 285 -10.55 4.35 16.61
CA LYS A 285 -9.52 4.26 15.57
C LYS A 285 -8.95 5.64 15.23
N TRP A 286 -7.69 5.68 14.81
CA TRP A 286 -6.96 6.87 14.37
C TRP A 286 -6.27 6.64 13.05
N LEU A 287 -6.19 7.68 12.23
CA LEU A 287 -5.45 7.69 10.98
C LEU A 287 -4.37 8.76 11.03
N GLU A 288 -3.16 8.35 10.71
CA GLU A 288 -2.06 9.25 10.37
C GLU A 288 -1.65 9.04 8.93
N VAL A 289 -1.49 10.12 8.14
CA VAL A 289 -1.03 10.03 6.76
C VAL A 289 0.18 10.92 6.58
N HIS A 290 1.34 10.33 6.29
CA HIS A 290 2.58 11.07 6.09
C HIS A 290 3.00 11.18 4.63
N GLY A 291 4.06 11.94 4.34
CA GLY A 291 4.65 12.12 3.02
C GLY A 291 6.14 11.79 2.97
N HIS A 292 6.62 11.00 3.94
CA HIS A 292 8.03 10.65 4.11
C HIS A 292 8.36 9.28 3.51
N LYS A 293 9.64 8.89 3.54
CA LYS A 293 10.08 7.52 3.21
C LYS A 293 9.54 6.55 4.25
N LYS A 294 8.88 5.50 3.80
CA LYS A 294 8.10 4.56 4.62
C LYS A 294 8.84 4.01 5.82
N TRP A 295 9.92 3.30 5.56
CA TRP A 295 10.66 2.60 6.62
C TRP A 295 11.40 3.56 7.56
N ALA A 296 11.99 4.65 7.03
CA ALA A 296 12.60 5.68 7.86
C ALA A 296 11.58 6.34 8.79
N TYR A 297 10.33 6.52 8.31
CA TYR A 297 9.27 7.06 9.13
C TYR A 297 8.81 6.10 10.22
N TYR A 298 8.72 4.79 9.93
CA TYR A 298 8.32 3.77 10.90
C TYR A 298 9.28 3.68 12.09
N TYR A 299 10.60 3.64 11.83
CA TYR A 299 11.62 3.45 12.87
C TYR A 299 12.07 4.73 13.59
N ARG A 300 11.68 5.90 13.11
CA ARG A 300 12.10 7.14 13.77
C ARG A 300 11.47 7.28 15.16
N ARG A 301 12.19 8.00 16.04
CA ARG A 301 11.83 8.13 17.47
C ARG A 301 10.39 8.62 17.70
N GLU A 302 9.94 9.64 16.96
CA GLU A 302 8.60 10.22 17.11
C GLU A 302 7.51 9.19 16.79
N SER A 303 7.69 8.40 15.73
CA SER A 303 6.77 7.34 15.35
C SER A 303 6.73 6.21 16.37
N LEU A 304 7.90 5.82 16.91
CA LEU A 304 7.99 4.81 17.97
C LEU A 304 7.34 5.29 19.28
N LEU A 305 7.45 6.57 19.62
CA LEU A 305 6.75 7.13 20.80
C LEU A 305 5.23 7.11 20.63
N ARG A 306 4.72 7.43 19.43
CA ARG A 306 3.28 7.35 19.14
C ARG A 306 2.78 5.91 19.17
N GLN A 307 3.52 4.97 18.60
CA GLN A 307 3.20 3.54 18.71
C GLN A 307 3.15 3.10 20.18
N ALA A 308 4.16 3.52 20.99
CA ALA A 308 4.20 3.19 22.41
C ALA A 308 2.98 3.76 23.16
N ALA A 309 2.64 5.03 22.97
CA ALA A 309 1.46 5.64 23.57
C ALA A 309 0.17 4.88 23.24
N PHE A 310 0.02 4.43 21.99
CA PHE A 310 -1.12 3.63 21.56
C PHE A 310 -1.14 2.26 22.25
N PHE A 311 -0.04 1.53 22.26
CA PHE A 311 0.01 0.22 22.90
C PHE A 311 -0.04 0.28 24.43
N ASP A 312 0.58 1.26 25.08
CA ASP A 312 0.47 1.46 26.53
C ASP A 312 -0.99 1.68 26.94
N ARG A 313 -1.76 2.41 26.12
CA ARG A 313 -3.21 2.60 26.36
C ARG A 313 -4.00 1.31 26.28
N PHE A 314 -3.83 0.52 25.22
CA PHE A 314 -4.72 -0.62 24.94
C PHE A 314 -4.20 -1.95 25.50
N LEU A 315 -2.91 -2.14 25.60
CA LEU A 315 -2.31 -3.38 26.10
C LEU A 315 -2.00 -3.33 27.59
N LYS A 316 -1.59 -2.18 28.13
CA LYS A 316 -1.31 -2.02 29.55
C LYS A 316 -2.45 -1.34 30.33
N GLY A 317 -3.35 -0.64 29.64
CA GLY A 317 -4.43 0.12 30.26
C GLY A 317 -4.00 1.45 30.86
N GLU A 318 -2.83 1.95 30.47
CA GLU A 318 -2.28 3.20 30.93
C GLU A 318 -3.03 4.39 30.29
N ARG A 319 -3.05 5.53 30.98
CA ARG A 319 -3.57 6.77 30.42
C ARG A 319 -2.45 7.46 29.64
N THR A 320 -2.69 7.72 28.34
CA THR A 320 -1.71 8.30 27.44
C THR A 320 -2.32 9.45 26.63
N GLU A 321 -1.51 10.16 25.84
CA GLU A 321 -1.96 11.23 24.97
C GLU A 321 -2.86 10.77 23.79
N VAL A 322 -2.97 9.47 23.52
CA VAL A 322 -3.84 8.90 22.49
C VAL A 322 -5.29 9.42 22.57
N GLU A 323 -5.78 9.65 23.81
CA GLU A 323 -7.14 10.15 24.03
C GLU A 323 -7.35 11.58 23.53
N SER A 324 -6.27 12.33 23.32
CA SER A 324 -6.27 13.71 22.79
C SER A 324 -5.92 13.80 21.31
N TRP A 325 -5.57 12.69 20.66
CA TRP A 325 -5.19 12.71 19.24
C TRP A 325 -6.40 13.08 18.35
N PRO A 326 -6.17 13.89 17.31
CA PRO A 326 -7.20 14.09 16.29
C PRO A 326 -7.49 12.76 15.60
N ARG A 327 -8.75 12.56 15.20
CA ARG A 327 -9.22 11.35 14.54
C ARG A 327 -8.40 11.01 13.28
N VAL A 328 -8.10 12.05 12.51
CA VAL A 328 -7.26 11.99 11.31
C VAL A 328 -6.23 13.10 11.36
N GLN A 329 -4.99 12.76 11.13
CA GLN A 329 -3.88 13.67 11.00
C GLN A 329 -3.18 13.41 9.66
N ALA A 330 -3.06 14.43 8.82
CA ALA A 330 -2.45 14.30 7.51
C ALA A 330 -1.37 15.36 7.29
N PHE A 331 -0.22 14.93 6.78
CA PHE A 331 0.88 15.79 6.36
C PHE A 331 0.60 16.33 4.96
N VAL A 332 0.23 17.60 4.86
CA VAL A 332 0.01 18.27 3.58
C VAL A 332 1.35 18.73 3.03
N ARG A 333 1.80 18.08 1.95
CA ARG A 333 3.12 18.27 1.35
C ARG A 333 3.19 19.59 0.59
N GLU A 334 4.25 20.32 0.77
CA GLU A 334 4.57 21.52 -0.02
C GLU A 334 5.61 21.21 -1.08
N ARG A 335 6.60 20.43 -0.72
CA ARG A 335 7.61 19.80 -1.58
C ARG A 335 8.10 18.53 -0.90
N GLU A 336 9.06 17.84 -1.45
CA GLU A 336 9.62 16.53 -1.12
C GLU A 336 9.42 16.07 0.34
N LEU A 337 10.09 16.66 1.31
CA LEU A 337 10.00 16.34 2.75
C LEU A 337 9.40 17.48 3.58
N GLU A 338 9.04 18.58 2.94
CA GLU A 338 8.46 19.75 3.59
C GLU A 338 6.94 19.77 3.46
N GLY A 339 6.28 20.21 4.53
CA GLY A 339 4.83 20.33 4.59
C GLY A 339 4.33 20.68 5.98
N THR A 340 3.02 20.63 6.15
CA THR A 340 2.35 21.01 7.38
C THR A 340 1.38 19.92 7.82
N TRP A 341 1.41 19.53 9.09
CA TRP A 341 0.41 18.64 9.67
C TRP A 341 -0.94 19.36 9.80
N ARG A 342 -2.00 18.70 9.34
CA ARG A 342 -3.38 19.14 9.51
C ARG A 342 -4.21 18.06 10.16
N SER A 343 -5.15 18.49 11.01
CA SER A 343 -6.06 17.61 11.73
C SER A 343 -7.45 17.70 11.10
N PHE A 344 -8.12 16.53 10.97
CA PHE A 344 -9.46 16.41 10.43
C PHE A 344 -10.32 15.52 11.34
N THR A 345 -11.64 15.64 11.21
CA THR A 345 -12.61 14.90 12.03
C THR A 345 -12.88 13.49 11.52
N GLY A 346 -12.53 13.19 10.25
CA GLY A 346 -12.75 11.89 9.62
C GLY A 346 -12.05 11.74 8.30
N TRP A 347 -12.13 10.53 7.74
CA TRP A 347 -11.66 10.18 6.41
C TRP A 347 -12.73 9.36 5.66
N PRO A 348 -13.09 9.71 4.41
CA PRO A 348 -12.67 10.92 3.69
C PRO A 348 -12.92 12.18 4.51
N VAL A 349 -12.13 13.24 4.25
CA VAL A 349 -12.25 14.51 4.99
C VAL A 349 -13.65 15.10 4.77
N PRO A 350 -14.48 15.26 5.83
CA PRO A 350 -15.89 15.67 5.66
C PRO A 350 -16.05 17.07 5.08
N GLU A 351 -15.09 17.95 5.33
CA GLU A 351 -15.12 19.35 4.91
C GLU A 351 -14.66 19.55 3.46
N THR A 352 -14.31 18.46 2.75
CA THR A 352 -13.82 18.50 1.37
C THR A 352 -14.86 19.08 0.41
N ARG A 353 -14.45 20.08 -0.36
CA ARG A 353 -15.21 20.62 -1.49
C ARG A 353 -14.56 20.10 -2.77
N TYR A 354 -15.32 19.35 -3.57
CA TYR A 354 -14.83 18.83 -4.84
C TYR A 354 -15.01 19.86 -5.93
N LEU A 355 -13.89 20.25 -6.57
CA LEU A 355 -13.85 21.16 -7.72
C LEU A 355 -13.71 20.34 -8.99
N ARG A 356 -14.53 20.65 -10.00
CA ARG A 356 -14.40 20.10 -11.36
C ARG A 356 -13.59 21.06 -12.24
N LEU A 357 -12.58 20.53 -12.89
CA LEU A 357 -11.73 21.24 -13.84
C LEU A 357 -11.86 20.59 -15.21
N TYR A 358 -12.52 21.27 -16.14
CA TYR A 358 -12.79 20.77 -17.50
C TYR A 358 -11.52 20.83 -18.35
N LEU A 359 -11.28 19.76 -19.13
CA LEU A 359 -10.16 19.69 -20.05
C LEU A 359 -10.46 20.53 -21.29
N ASN A 360 -9.54 21.43 -21.65
CA ASN A 360 -9.59 22.19 -22.91
C ASN A 360 -8.44 21.73 -23.83
N PRO A 361 -8.68 20.76 -24.74
CA PRO A 361 -7.65 20.23 -25.64
C PRO A 361 -7.03 21.27 -26.58
N ALA A 362 -7.81 22.25 -27.03
CA ALA A 362 -7.32 23.28 -27.91
C ALA A 362 -6.22 24.15 -27.28
N GLU A 363 -6.38 24.47 -26.00
CA GLU A 363 -5.47 25.36 -25.27
C GLU A 363 -4.49 24.61 -24.35
N GLY A 364 -4.69 23.30 -24.12
CA GLY A 364 -3.86 22.51 -23.19
C GLY A 364 -4.02 22.97 -21.75
N ARG A 365 -5.20 23.43 -21.35
CA ARG A 365 -5.48 23.89 -19.98
C ARG A 365 -6.67 23.20 -19.34
N LEU A 366 -6.72 23.27 -18.01
CA LEU A 366 -7.87 22.95 -17.19
C LEU A 366 -8.59 24.25 -16.82
N GLN A 367 -9.92 24.23 -16.80
CA GLN A 367 -10.74 25.41 -16.49
C GLN A 367 -12.00 25.01 -15.71
N GLU A 368 -12.54 25.95 -14.92
CA GLU A 368 -13.73 25.70 -14.11
C GLU A 368 -15.01 25.65 -14.95
N GLU A 369 -15.03 26.37 -16.05
CA GLU A 369 -16.18 26.40 -16.96
C GLU A 369 -16.11 25.25 -17.97
N PRO A 370 -17.26 24.62 -18.32
CA PRO A 370 -17.34 23.63 -19.38
C PRO A 370 -16.82 24.16 -20.72
N VAL A 371 -16.21 23.28 -21.51
CA VAL A 371 -15.78 23.61 -22.88
C VAL A 371 -16.97 23.51 -23.82
N GLY A 372 -17.29 24.61 -24.52
CA GLY A 372 -18.50 24.69 -25.35
C GLY A 372 -18.42 23.88 -26.65
N GLU A 373 -17.30 23.97 -27.36
CA GLU A 373 -17.10 23.31 -28.67
C GLU A 373 -16.39 21.95 -28.52
N GLU A 374 -16.82 20.97 -29.32
CA GLU A 374 -16.16 19.67 -29.38
C GLU A 374 -14.76 19.84 -29.94
N THR A 375 -13.75 19.41 -29.19
CA THR A 375 -12.34 19.47 -29.56
C THR A 375 -11.60 18.24 -29.09
N ASN A 376 -10.46 17.96 -29.69
CA ASN A 376 -9.63 16.84 -29.29
C ASN A 376 -8.14 17.12 -29.37
N ARG A 377 -7.38 16.30 -28.68
CA ARG A 377 -5.93 16.23 -28.76
C ARG A 377 -5.49 14.79 -28.66
N TRP A 378 -4.45 14.42 -29.35
CA TRP A 378 -3.97 13.04 -29.36
C TRP A 378 -2.50 12.94 -28.94
N TYR A 379 -2.11 11.76 -28.53
CA TYR A 379 -0.72 11.38 -28.30
C TYR A 379 -0.44 10.00 -28.90
N LEU A 380 0.84 9.72 -29.18
CA LEU A 380 1.30 8.42 -29.65
C LEU A 380 1.54 7.52 -28.43
N ALA A 381 0.62 6.60 -28.15
CA ALA A 381 0.61 5.83 -26.91
C ALA A 381 1.84 4.94 -26.68
N THR A 382 2.52 4.55 -27.77
CA THR A 382 3.75 3.74 -27.74
C THR A 382 5.04 4.58 -27.64
N SER A 383 4.94 5.92 -27.68
CA SER A 383 6.10 6.82 -27.62
C SER A 383 6.39 7.27 -26.19
N GLY A 384 7.67 7.41 -25.86
CA GLY A 384 8.11 7.84 -24.53
C GLY A 384 9.60 7.60 -24.30
N GLY A 385 10.00 7.46 -23.05
CA GLY A 385 11.38 7.24 -22.63
C GLY A 385 12.17 8.53 -22.41
N TYR A 386 13.50 8.43 -22.44
CA TYR A 386 14.39 9.54 -22.11
C TYR A 386 14.53 10.59 -23.23
N ASP A 387 14.14 10.25 -24.45
CA ASP A 387 14.15 11.19 -25.59
C ASP A 387 13.06 12.24 -25.42
N ARG A 388 13.46 13.52 -25.42
CA ARG A 388 12.53 14.66 -25.20
C ARG A 388 11.43 14.72 -26.27
N MET A 389 11.77 14.55 -27.53
CA MET A 389 10.81 14.63 -28.63
C MET A 389 9.80 13.46 -28.56
N ARG A 390 10.25 12.26 -28.31
CA ARG A 390 9.38 11.08 -28.12
C ARG A 390 8.47 11.26 -26.93
N ARG A 391 8.97 11.84 -25.83
CA ARG A 391 8.18 12.12 -24.63
C ARG A 391 7.06 13.12 -24.93
N GLU A 392 7.35 14.19 -25.65
CA GLU A 392 6.33 15.20 -26.01
C GLU A 392 5.28 14.64 -26.98
N LEU A 393 5.65 13.76 -27.92
CA LEU A 393 4.70 13.06 -28.80
C LEU A 393 3.87 11.99 -28.04
N GLY A 394 4.40 11.45 -26.97
CA GLY A 394 3.82 10.34 -26.20
C GLY A 394 2.84 10.77 -25.11
N ARG A 395 2.51 12.06 -24.98
CA ARG A 395 1.64 12.57 -23.91
C ARG A 395 0.82 13.78 -24.34
N VAL A 396 -0.28 14.00 -23.63
CA VAL A 396 -0.98 15.27 -23.60
C VAL A 396 -0.96 15.84 -22.20
N VAL A 397 -0.90 17.16 -22.11
CA VAL A 397 -0.74 17.88 -20.85
C VAL A 397 -1.78 18.99 -20.78
N PHE A 398 -2.36 19.13 -19.57
CA PHE A 398 -3.31 20.21 -19.24
C PHE A 398 -2.88 20.85 -17.93
N GLU A 399 -2.97 22.17 -17.82
CA GLU A 399 -2.58 22.91 -16.62
C GLU A 399 -3.70 23.79 -16.09
N TYR A 400 -3.81 23.88 -14.75
CA TYR A 400 -4.64 24.84 -14.03
C TYR A 400 -3.77 25.67 -13.10
N THR A 401 -3.91 27.00 -13.12
CA THR A 401 -3.18 27.91 -12.22
C THR A 401 -4.07 28.31 -11.06
N PHE A 402 -3.62 28.03 -9.83
CA PHE A 402 -4.34 28.44 -8.63
C PHE A 402 -4.20 29.95 -8.41
N ARG A 403 -5.31 30.61 -8.11
CA ARG A 403 -5.36 32.06 -7.81
C ARG A 403 -5.08 32.35 -6.34
N GLU A 404 -5.31 31.39 -5.48
CA GLU A 404 -5.12 31.46 -4.04
C GLU A 404 -4.50 30.14 -3.53
N ARG A 405 -4.09 30.13 -2.26
CA ARG A 405 -3.61 28.91 -1.61
C ARG A 405 -4.75 27.89 -1.50
N VAL A 406 -4.44 26.64 -1.83
CA VAL A 406 -5.36 25.52 -1.64
C VAL A 406 -4.61 24.29 -1.15
N ASP A 407 -5.21 23.54 -0.23
CA ASP A 407 -4.77 22.23 0.16
C ASP A 407 -5.65 21.18 -0.53
N LEU A 408 -5.06 20.32 -1.34
CA LEU A 408 -5.73 19.18 -1.94
C LEU A 408 -5.49 17.96 -1.05
N VAL A 409 -6.52 17.50 -0.34
CA VAL A 409 -6.40 16.34 0.57
C VAL A 409 -7.57 15.39 0.32
N GLY A 410 -7.30 14.24 -0.27
CA GLY A 410 -8.35 13.25 -0.51
C GLY A 410 -8.24 12.54 -1.84
N TYR A 411 -9.36 11.94 -2.22
CA TYR A 411 -9.54 11.19 -3.46
C TYR A 411 -9.70 12.11 -4.65
N MET A 412 -9.25 11.64 -5.82
CA MET A 412 -9.35 12.37 -7.08
C MET A 412 -9.85 11.45 -8.19
N LYS A 413 -10.48 12.03 -9.19
CA LYS A 413 -11.02 11.29 -10.32
C LYS A 413 -10.82 12.05 -11.62
N LEU A 414 -10.41 11.36 -12.66
CA LEU A 414 -10.47 11.87 -14.03
C LEU A 414 -11.62 11.20 -14.78
N ARG A 415 -12.61 11.98 -15.20
CA ARG A 415 -13.56 11.57 -16.23
C ARG A 415 -13.06 12.10 -17.55
N VAL A 416 -12.85 11.21 -18.52
CA VAL A 416 -12.29 11.59 -19.82
C VAL A 416 -12.90 10.75 -20.94
N TRP A 417 -13.29 11.39 -22.02
CA TRP A 417 -13.73 10.73 -23.23
C TRP A 417 -12.52 10.43 -24.12
N MET A 418 -12.36 9.16 -24.50
CA MET A 418 -11.19 8.73 -25.26
C MET A 418 -11.56 7.77 -26.37
N SER A 419 -10.71 7.71 -27.40
CA SER A 419 -10.77 6.72 -28.46
C SER A 419 -9.37 6.34 -28.94
N THR A 420 -9.26 5.16 -29.55
CA THR A 420 -8.07 4.77 -30.33
C THR A 420 -8.52 4.34 -31.73
N PRO A 421 -8.04 4.99 -32.79
CA PRO A 421 -8.33 4.56 -34.16
C PRO A 421 -7.51 3.33 -34.59
N ASP A 422 -6.41 3.02 -33.86
CA ASP A 422 -5.38 2.08 -34.28
C ASP A 422 -5.47 0.73 -33.55
N GLY A 423 -6.39 0.59 -32.57
CA GLY A 423 -6.57 -0.62 -31.75
C GLY A 423 -7.98 -0.82 -31.22
N ASP A 424 -8.17 -1.86 -30.43
CA ASP A 424 -9.44 -2.22 -29.80
C ASP A 424 -9.43 -2.04 -28.27
N ASP A 425 -8.33 -1.51 -27.72
CA ASP A 425 -8.17 -1.21 -26.29
C ASP A 425 -7.14 -0.13 -26.04
N MET A 426 -7.10 0.42 -24.81
CA MET A 426 -6.17 1.47 -24.41
C MET A 426 -5.78 1.28 -22.93
N ASP A 427 -4.50 1.30 -22.64
CA ASP A 427 -3.98 1.50 -21.29
C ASP A 427 -3.65 2.98 -21.09
N VAL A 428 -4.36 3.63 -20.17
CA VAL A 428 -4.25 5.06 -19.91
C VAL A 428 -3.58 5.28 -18.56
N PHE A 429 -2.49 6.04 -18.57
CA PHE A 429 -1.71 6.41 -17.39
C PHE A 429 -1.94 7.88 -17.09
N VAL A 430 -2.29 8.18 -15.86
CA VAL A 430 -2.61 9.53 -15.38
C VAL A 430 -1.59 9.95 -14.34
N GLY A 431 -1.00 11.13 -14.51
CA GLY A 431 -0.15 11.75 -13.51
C GLY A 431 -0.61 13.14 -13.15
N LEU A 432 -0.64 13.45 -11.87
CA LEU A 432 -0.78 14.82 -11.38
C LEU A 432 0.57 15.32 -10.89
N GLN A 433 0.97 16.50 -11.34
CA GLN A 433 2.22 17.14 -10.96
C GLN A 433 1.96 18.54 -10.41
N LYS A 434 2.77 18.95 -9.44
CA LYS A 434 2.85 20.34 -9.00
C LYS A 434 3.92 21.05 -9.81
N VAL A 435 3.58 22.19 -10.38
CA VAL A 435 4.53 23.07 -11.08
C VAL A 435 4.58 24.40 -10.34
N GLY A 436 5.74 24.77 -9.86
CA GLY A 436 5.96 26.03 -9.15
C GLY A 436 5.82 27.24 -10.07
N ARG A 437 5.76 28.42 -9.48
CA ARG A 437 5.60 29.71 -10.20
C ARG A 437 6.66 29.94 -11.28
N GLU A 438 7.88 29.44 -11.08
CA GLU A 438 8.99 29.56 -12.02
C GLU A 438 8.97 28.51 -13.14
N GLY A 439 7.97 27.60 -13.13
CA GLY A 439 7.82 26.58 -14.16
C GLY A 439 8.52 25.24 -13.88
N GLN A 440 9.20 25.11 -12.75
CA GLN A 440 9.83 23.83 -12.32
C GLN A 440 8.77 22.86 -11.80
N VAL A 441 8.93 21.57 -12.11
CA VAL A 441 8.17 20.52 -11.46
C VAL A 441 8.66 20.36 -10.03
N VAL A 442 7.75 20.38 -9.07
CA VAL A 442 8.04 20.14 -7.66
C VAL A 442 7.90 18.66 -7.37
N PRO A 443 8.98 17.95 -7.02
CA PRO A 443 8.95 16.53 -6.75
C PRO A 443 8.48 16.21 -5.35
N PHE A 444 8.06 14.94 -5.15
CA PHE A 444 7.68 14.36 -3.87
C PHE A 444 8.32 12.99 -3.68
N ILE A 445 8.27 12.48 -2.45
CA ILE A 445 8.67 11.09 -2.20
C ILE A 445 7.73 10.16 -2.98
N HIS A 446 8.32 9.18 -3.68
CA HIS A 446 7.62 8.24 -4.54
C HIS A 446 8.07 6.81 -4.28
N TYR A 447 7.11 5.89 -4.38
CA TYR A 447 7.30 4.46 -4.13
C TYR A 447 8.09 4.21 -2.84
N ALA A 448 7.69 4.93 -1.79
CA ALA A 448 8.22 4.90 -0.42
C ALA A 448 9.70 5.32 -0.23
N GLN A 449 10.43 5.71 -1.29
CA GLN A 449 11.90 5.86 -1.22
C GLN A 449 12.53 6.88 -2.16
N TYR A 450 11.99 7.06 -3.39
CA TYR A 450 12.54 8.00 -4.37
C TYR A 450 12.04 9.41 -4.11
N GLU A 451 12.78 10.41 -4.63
CA GLU A 451 12.58 11.83 -4.29
C GLU A 451 12.13 12.65 -5.51
N ASP A 452 11.66 11.98 -6.58
CA ASP A 452 11.32 12.58 -7.87
C ASP A 452 9.87 12.31 -8.32
N GLY A 453 9.01 11.93 -7.38
CA GLY A 453 7.64 11.50 -7.66
C GLY A 453 6.65 12.62 -7.96
N PRO A 454 5.51 12.26 -8.57
CA PRO A 454 4.39 13.16 -8.82
C PRO A 454 3.55 13.42 -7.56
N VAL A 455 2.54 14.26 -7.69
CA VAL A 455 1.50 14.49 -6.67
C VAL A 455 0.67 13.23 -6.48
N ALA A 456 0.20 12.63 -7.58
CA ALA A 456 -0.65 11.44 -7.57
C ALA A 456 -0.62 10.72 -8.93
N LEU A 457 -1.01 9.44 -8.90
CA LEU A 457 -1.08 8.56 -10.06
C LEU A 457 -2.45 7.90 -10.18
N GLY A 458 -2.82 7.57 -11.42
CA GLY A 458 -4.01 6.79 -11.74
C GLY A 458 -3.79 5.95 -13.00
N TRP A 459 -4.53 4.86 -13.11
CA TRP A 459 -4.41 3.87 -14.19
C TRP A 459 -5.78 3.35 -14.59
N LEU A 460 -5.99 3.11 -15.88
CA LEU A 460 -7.14 2.33 -16.35
C LEU A 460 -6.89 1.75 -17.73
N ARG A 461 -7.17 0.45 -17.88
CA ARG A 461 -7.39 -0.20 -19.17
C ARG A 461 -8.81 0.07 -19.63
N ALA A 462 -9.00 0.59 -20.82
CA ALA A 462 -10.30 1.03 -21.32
C ALA A 462 -11.34 -0.10 -21.38
N SER A 463 -10.93 -1.34 -21.65
CA SER A 463 -11.82 -2.51 -21.59
C SER A 463 -12.32 -2.84 -20.18
N HIS A 464 -11.69 -2.31 -19.14
CA HIS A 464 -12.10 -2.44 -17.74
C HIS A 464 -12.93 -1.25 -17.21
N ARG A 465 -13.49 -0.41 -18.11
CA ARG A 465 -14.22 0.82 -17.77
C ARG A 465 -15.55 0.64 -17.05
N GLU A 466 -16.06 -0.58 -16.95
CA GLU A 466 -17.27 -0.87 -16.19
C GLU A 466 -17.16 -0.31 -14.76
N LEU A 467 -18.22 0.36 -14.31
CA LEU A 467 -18.30 0.89 -12.95
C LEU A 467 -19.21 0.02 -12.09
N ASP A 468 -18.84 -0.14 -10.82
CA ASP A 468 -19.77 -0.61 -9.81
C ASP A 468 -20.64 0.58 -9.38
N PRO A 469 -21.94 0.57 -9.69
CA PRO A 469 -22.83 1.72 -9.45
C PRO A 469 -23.15 1.91 -7.96
N VAL A 470 -22.92 0.91 -7.12
CA VAL A 470 -23.18 0.97 -5.66
C VAL A 470 -21.94 1.47 -4.93
N ALA A 471 -20.77 0.99 -5.31
CA ALA A 471 -19.52 1.32 -4.65
C ALA A 471 -18.91 2.64 -5.15
N SER A 472 -19.19 3.05 -6.39
CA SER A 472 -18.65 4.28 -6.98
C SER A 472 -19.30 5.53 -6.40
N THR A 473 -18.50 6.60 -6.26
CA THR A 473 -18.95 7.93 -5.85
C THR A 473 -18.59 8.96 -6.93
N GLU A 474 -19.00 10.20 -6.72
CA GLU A 474 -18.65 11.30 -7.61
C GLU A 474 -17.12 11.50 -7.73
N TRP A 475 -16.37 11.16 -6.69
CA TRP A 475 -14.93 11.40 -6.58
C TRP A 475 -14.07 10.12 -6.52
N GLN A 476 -14.68 8.94 -6.39
CA GLN A 476 -13.98 7.65 -6.39
C GLN A 476 -14.74 6.64 -7.24
N PRO A 477 -14.30 6.39 -8.50
CA PRO A 477 -14.84 5.31 -9.31
C PRO A 477 -14.34 3.96 -8.78
N VAL A 478 -15.20 2.95 -8.82
CA VAL A 478 -14.86 1.57 -8.46
C VAL A 478 -15.15 0.67 -9.66
N HIS A 479 -14.12 -0.01 -10.14
CA HIS A 479 -14.22 -0.94 -11.25
C HIS A 479 -14.30 -2.38 -10.72
N PRO A 480 -15.32 -3.18 -11.10
CA PRO A 480 -15.44 -4.57 -10.67
C PRO A 480 -14.37 -5.48 -11.26
N HIS A 481 -13.81 -5.14 -12.42
CA HIS A 481 -12.80 -5.93 -13.16
C HIS A 481 -13.21 -7.38 -13.45
N ARG A 482 -14.50 -7.67 -13.60
CA ARG A 482 -15.03 -9.02 -13.83
C ARG A 482 -15.10 -9.42 -15.28
N ARG A 483 -14.97 -8.46 -16.20
CA ARG A 483 -15.01 -8.65 -17.66
C ARG A 483 -14.23 -7.56 -18.37
N GLU A 484 -13.86 -7.85 -19.60
CA GLU A 484 -13.30 -6.88 -20.55
C GLU A 484 -14.36 -6.49 -21.58
N GLU A 485 -14.52 -5.18 -21.82
CA GLU A 485 -15.37 -4.63 -22.86
C GLU A 485 -14.51 -3.92 -23.89
N LYS A 486 -14.02 -4.66 -24.90
CA LYS A 486 -13.18 -4.13 -25.96
C LYS A 486 -13.91 -3.05 -26.77
N LEU A 487 -13.15 -2.11 -27.33
CA LEU A 487 -13.64 -1.02 -28.17
C LEU A 487 -13.66 -1.43 -29.65
N ARG A 488 -14.47 -0.73 -30.42
CA ARG A 488 -14.28 -0.70 -31.88
C ARG A 488 -13.22 0.37 -32.20
N PRO A 489 -12.35 0.15 -33.20
CA PRO A 489 -11.41 1.18 -33.63
C PRO A 489 -12.11 2.52 -33.90
N GLY A 490 -11.67 3.59 -33.24
CA GLY A 490 -12.28 4.92 -33.34
C GLY A 490 -13.53 5.15 -32.48
N GLU A 491 -14.04 4.16 -31.77
CA GLU A 491 -15.13 4.33 -30.82
C GLU A 491 -14.72 5.25 -29.67
N VAL A 492 -15.54 6.28 -29.40
CA VAL A 492 -15.31 7.23 -28.32
C VAL A 492 -16.10 6.80 -27.09
N VAL A 493 -15.40 6.48 -26.02
CA VAL A 493 -15.97 5.99 -24.75
C VAL A 493 -15.60 6.89 -23.56
N PRO A 494 -16.49 7.00 -22.54
CA PRO A 494 -16.13 7.66 -21.31
C PRO A 494 -15.30 6.71 -20.43
N LEU A 495 -14.22 7.22 -19.85
CA LEU A 495 -13.41 6.53 -18.86
C LEU A 495 -13.50 7.33 -17.56
N GLU A 496 -13.73 6.67 -16.43
CA GLU A 496 -13.62 7.25 -15.10
C GLU A 496 -12.44 6.62 -14.38
N ILE A 497 -11.35 7.35 -14.31
CA ILE A 497 -10.06 6.85 -13.80
C ILE A 497 -9.88 7.27 -12.36
N GLU A 498 -9.75 6.30 -11.45
CA GLU A 498 -9.36 6.56 -10.07
C GLU A 498 -7.93 7.12 -10.04
N ILE A 499 -7.76 8.28 -9.45
CA ILE A 499 -6.45 8.83 -9.10
C ILE A 499 -6.27 8.65 -7.60
N TRP A 500 -5.21 7.95 -7.21
CA TRP A 500 -5.01 7.59 -5.81
C TRP A 500 -4.87 8.83 -4.91
N PRO A 501 -5.33 8.77 -3.67
CA PRO A 501 -5.41 9.92 -2.78
C PRO A 501 -4.06 10.59 -2.54
N SER A 502 -4.09 11.91 -2.34
CA SER A 502 -2.91 12.73 -2.06
C SER A 502 -3.21 13.79 -1.01
N GLY A 503 -2.16 14.33 -0.40
CA GLY A 503 -2.19 15.51 0.47
C GLY A 503 -1.12 16.50 0.00
N THR A 504 -1.51 17.57 -0.72
CA THR A 504 -0.54 18.49 -1.35
C THR A 504 -1.08 19.92 -1.36
N ARG A 505 -0.25 20.88 -0.93
CA ARG A 505 -0.52 22.31 -0.96
C ARG A 505 -0.07 22.95 -2.28
N PHE A 506 -0.91 23.80 -2.80
CA PHE A 506 -0.61 24.70 -3.91
C PHE A 506 -0.74 26.14 -3.43
N GLU A 507 0.26 26.95 -3.68
CA GLU A 507 0.23 28.39 -3.44
C GLU A 507 -0.36 29.15 -4.63
N ALA A 508 -0.78 30.39 -4.41
CA ALA A 508 -1.22 31.24 -5.52
C ALA A 508 -0.10 31.36 -6.57
N GLY A 509 -0.43 31.07 -7.84
CA GLY A 509 0.51 31.03 -8.95
C GLY A 509 1.17 29.66 -9.20
N ASP A 510 1.05 28.68 -8.28
CA ASP A 510 1.40 27.29 -8.57
C ASP A 510 0.40 26.69 -9.57
N ARG A 511 0.85 25.70 -10.34
CA ARG A 511 -0.01 25.01 -11.32
C ARG A 511 -0.15 23.55 -10.98
N LEU A 512 -1.39 23.07 -11.09
CA LEU A 512 -1.68 21.64 -11.17
C LEU A 512 -1.57 21.22 -12.63
N ARG A 513 -0.70 20.26 -12.92
CA ARG A 513 -0.51 19.70 -14.25
C ARG A 513 -1.07 18.28 -14.28
N LEU A 514 -2.03 18.05 -15.17
CA LEU A 514 -2.53 16.73 -15.55
C LEU A 514 -1.76 16.22 -16.76
N VAL A 515 -1.21 15.02 -16.65
CA VAL A 515 -0.51 14.32 -17.74
C VAL A 515 -1.29 13.06 -18.08
N LEU A 516 -1.56 12.84 -19.37
CA LEU A 516 -2.11 11.60 -19.91
C LEU A 516 -1.12 11.01 -20.92
N GLN A 517 -0.78 9.75 -20.76
CA GLN A 517 0.15 9.03 -21.65
C GLN A 517 -0.13 7.53 -21.67
N GLY A 518 0.55 6.78 -22.53
CA GLY A 518 0.35 5.34 -22.74
C GLY A 518 1.32 4.45 -21.95
N ARG A 519 1.99 4.96 -20.93
CA ARG A 519 3.02 4.28 -20.13
C ARG A 519 3.19 4.94 -18.78
N ASP A 520 3.99 4.36 -17.90
CA ASP A 520 4.23 4.91 -16.57
C ASP A 520 4.69 6.37 -16.60
N ILE A 521 4.16 7.18 -15.68
CA ILE A 521 4.49 8.61 -15.55
C ILE A 521 5.95 8.82 -15.12
N GLN A 522 6.42 7.96 -14.20
CA GLN A 522 7.82 7.88 -13.78
C GLN A 522 8.45 6.63 -14.40
N GLU A 523 9.61 6.82 -15.00
CA GLU A 523 10.37 5.74 -15.62
C GLU A 523 11.75 5.67 -14.98
N TYR A 524 12.08 4.49 -14.40
CA TYR A 524 13.38 4.21 -13.83
C TYR A 524 14.10 3.10 -14.62
N PRO A 525 15.43 3.01 -14.55
CA PRO A 525 16.17 1.89 -15.12
C PRO A 525 15.61 0.54 -14.63
N ARG A 526 15.69 -0.52 -15.44
CA ARG A 526 15.07 -1.83 -15.15
C ARG A 526 15.50 -2.47 -13.84
N HIS A 527 16.69 -2.18 -13.35
CA HIS A 527 17.21 -2.72 -12.08
C HIS A 527 16.67 -1.97 -10.85
N VAL A 528 15.98 -0.85 -11.04
CA VAL A 528 15.41 -0.05 -9.95
C VAL A 528 14.04 -0.59 -9.58
N PRO A 529 13.80 -0.97 -8.31
CA PRO A 529 12.53 -1.51 -7.86
C PRO A 529 11.44 -0.43 -7.77
N TYR A 530 10.40 -0.58 -8.59
CA TYR A 530 9.16 0.20 -8.48
C TYR A 530 8.04 -0.49 -9.29
N ALA A 531 6.78 -0.06 -9.10
CA ALA A 531 5.67 -0.57 -9.91
C ALA A 531 5.84 -0.18 -11.38
N ARG A 532 5.86 -1.18 -12.28
CA ARG A 532 6.02 -1.03 -13.73
C ARG A 532 4.87 -1.67 -14.47
N HIS A 533 4.56 -1.12 -15.63
CA HIS A 533 3.52 -1.64 -16.52
C HIS A 533 4.07 -1.75 -17.94
N GLU A 534 4.95 -2.74 -18.18
CA GLU A 534 5.57 -2.96 -19.50
C GLU A 534 4.69 -3.77 -20.45
N ALA A 535 3.68 -4.51 -19.92
CA ALA A 535 2.76 -5.33 -20.71
C ALA A 535 1.48 -4.56 -21.08
N THR A 536 1.63 -3.44 -21.76
CA THR A 536 0.49 -2.65 -22.24
C THR A 536 -0.13 -3.22 -23.52
N VAL A 537 -1.41 -2.92 -23.73
CA VAL A 537 -2.15 -3.22 -24.99
C VAL A 537 -2.07 -2.09 -26.00
N ASN A 538 -1.28 -1.06 -25.73
CA ASN A 538 -1.25 0.18 -26.48
C ASN A 538 -0.66 0.02 -27.89
N VAL A 539 -1.41 0.52 -28.88
CA VAL A 539 -0.96 0.67 -30.27
C VAL A 539 -1.36 2.06 -30.79
N GLY A 540 -0.47 2.67 -31.58
CA GLY A 540 -0.77 3.90 -32.27
C GLY A 540 -1.20 5.08 -31.40
N ARG A 541 -2.27 5.74 -31.78
CA ARG A 541 -2.73 7.01 -31.19
C ARG A 541 -3.87 6.78 -30.19
N HIS A 542 -3.79 7.52 -29.09
CA HIS A 542 -4.93 7.75 -28.20
C HIS A 542 -5.41 9.19 -28.37
N VAL A 543 -6.71 9.37 -28.50
CA VAL A 543 -7.34 10.69 -28.72
C VAL A 543 -8.18 11.04 -27.50
N VAL A 544 -7.90 12.21 -26.91
CA VAL A 544 -8.64 12.79 -25.80
C VAL A 544 -9.65 13.79 -26.34
N TRP A 545 -10.92 13.57 -26.07
CA TRP A 545 -12.04 14.40 -26.49
C TRP A 545 -12.59 15.23 -25.35
N SER A 546 -13.00 16.47 -25.62
CA SER A 546 -13.68 17.33 -24.65
C SER A 546 -14.53 18.37 -25.37
N GLY A 547 -15.48 18.95 -24.63
CA GLY A 547 -16.42 19.96 -25.11
C GLY A 547 -17.66 19.39 -25.75
N GLY A 548 -18.70 20.22 -25.88
CA GLY A 548 -19.99 19.82 -26.38
C GLY A 548 -20.58 18.63 -25.62
N ARG A 549 -20.77 17.50 -26.28
CA ARG A 549 -21.26 16.27 -25.66
C ARG A 549 -20.21 15.48 -24.85
N PHE A 550 -18.93 15.83 -24.93
CA PHE A 550 -17.83 15.16 -24.26
C PHE A 550 -17.42 15.90 -22.98
N ASP A 551 -18.05 15.59 -21.87
CA ASP A 551 -17.83 16.18 -20.56
C ASP A 551 -16.55 15.63 -19.90
N SER A 552 -15.38 15.97 -20.41
CA SER A 552 -14.09 15.56 -19.81
C SER A 552 -13.65 16.53 -18.73
N TYR A 553 -13.48 16.03 -17.49
CA TYR A 553 -13.07 16.85 -16.34
C TYR A 553 -12.29 16.07 -15.30
N LEU A 554 -11.41 16.78 -14.59
CA LEU A 554 -10.71 16.32 -13.39
C LEU A 554 -11.46 16.78 -12.15
N VAL A 555 -11.68 15.89 -11.19
CA VAL A 555 -12.24 16.19 -9.86
C VAL A 555 -11.10 16.24 -8.85
N ILE A 556 -10.96 17.36 -8.12
CA ILE A 556 -9.92 17.57 -7.11
C ILE A 556 -10.53 17.91 -5.74
N PRO A 557 -9.94 17.41 -4.61
CA PRO A 557 -10.46 17.57 -3.25
C PRO A 557 -9.87 18.82 -2.59
N CYS A 558 -10.54 19.94 -2.63
CA CYS A 558 -10.12 21.16 -1.96
C CYS A 558 -10.61 21.15 -0.50
N VAL A 559 -9.69 21.28 0.47
CA VAL A 559 -10.02 21.44 1.88
C VAL A 559 -9.76 22.88 2.33
N PRO A 560 -10.63 23.45 3.20
CA PRO A 560 -10.57 24.84 3.64
C PRO A 560 -9.30 25.16 4.46
#